data_2d98cb10c455757fb97c9857faa68939
#
_entry.id   2d98cb10c455757fb97c9857faa68939
#
_cell.length_a   1.000
_cell.length_b   1.000
_cell.length_c   1.000
_cell.angle_alpha   90.00
_cell.angle_beta   90.00
_cell.angle_gamma   90.00
#
_symmetry.space_group_name_H-M   'P 1'
#
loop_
_entity.id
_entity.type
_entity.pdbx_description
1 polymer ?
#
loop_
_entity_poly.entity_id
_entity_poly.type
_entity_poly.pdbx_seq_one_letter_code
_entity_poly.pdbx_strand_id
1 'polypeptide(L)'
;DWWDTFWQRSWLMINPQKADLKSPVWQAGRNYQLFRYQLGCNAYGVHPTKFNGGNFTYDPSLVDEKRTFTPDWRSWGGGSITAMNQRLVHWPMLKAGDFDLMIPQFEFYRKALPNATARVKMYWEHDGCLFTEQMENFGLPLASHWGWTEPDAKGRNRSPGLVDYGIQ
;
A
#
# COMPACT_ATOMS: atom_id res chain seq x y z
N ASP A 1 17.70 -21.15 6.58
CA ASP A 1 17.42 -19.84 7.17
C ASP A 1 16.00 -19.34 6.84
N TRP A 2 15.63 -18.11 7.22
CA TRP A 2 14.30 -17.56 6.94
C TRP A 2 14.03 -17.46 5.42
N TRP A 3 15.03 -17.03 4.64
CA TRP A 3 14.90 -16.92 3.18
C TRP A 3 14.72 -18.28 2.52
N ASP A 4 15.37 -19.32 3.00
CA ASP A 4 15.17 -20.70 2.47
C ASP A 4 13.70 -21.13 2.68
N THR A 5 13.20 -20.94 3.89
CA THR A 5 11.79 -21.26 4.21
C THR A 5 10.82 -20.42 3.39
N PHE A 6 11.11 -19.13 3.24
CA PHE A 6 10.29 -18.21 2.45
C PHE A 6 10.20 -18.66 0.97
N TRP A 7 11.32 -18.98 0.35
CA TRP A 7 11.32 -19.40 -1.06
C TRP A 7 10.70 -20.78 -1.28
N GLN A 8 10.69 -21.65 -0.28
CA GLN A 8 10.00 -22.95 -0.35
C GLN A 8 8.47 -22.83 -0.30
N ARG A 9 7.91 -21.74 0.20
CA ARG A 9 6.45 -21.59 0.31
C ARG A 9 5.76 -21.47 -1.04
N SER A 10 6.31 -20.65 -1.92
CA SER A 10 5.74 -20.40 -3.23
C SER A 10 6.78 -19.83 -4.20
N TRP A 11 6.73 -20.30 -5.41
CA TRP A 11 7.52 -19.77 -6.50
C TRP A 11 6.82 -20.03 -7.82
N LEU A 12 7.04 -19.19 -8.80
CA LEU A 12 6.50 -19.32 -10.13
C LEU A 12 7.66 -19.30 -11.12
N MET A 13 7.89 -20.40 -11.80
CA MET A 13 8.92 -20.49 -12.81
C MET A 13 8.29 -20.93 -14.13
N ILE A 14 8.30 -20.04 -15.12
CA ILE A 14 7.74 -20.30 -16.42
C ILE A 14 8.89 -20.39 -17.42
N ASN A 15 8.96 -21.51 -18.11
CA ASN A 15 9.97 -21.82 -19.11
C ASN A 15 11.41 -21.66 -18.58
N PRO A 16 11.82 -22.37 -17.52
CA PRO A 16 13.12 -22.19 -16.87
C PRO A 16 14.32 -22.50 -17.78
N GLN A 17 14.09 -23.33 -18.80
CA GLN A 17 15.14 -23.72 -19.75
C GLN A 17 15.50 -22.60 -20.75
N LYS A 18 14.65 -21.59 -20.86
CA LYS A 18 14.81 -20.51 -21.80
C LYS A 18 14.60 -19.17 -21.13
N ALA A 19 15.58 -18.76 -20.33
CA ALA A 19 15.63 -17.42 -19.78
C ALA A 19 15.74 -16.40 -20.93
N ASP A 20 14.67 -15.69 -21.19
CA ASP A 20 14.62 -14.69 -22.24
C ASP A 20 13.94 -13.42 -21.70
N LEU A 21 14.75 -12.38 -21.53
CA LEU A 21 14.31 -11.08 -21.03
C LEU A 21 13.27 -10.41 -21.94
N LYS A 22 13.19 -10.82 -23.20
CA LYS A 22 12.19 -10.30 -24.14
C LYS A 22 10.89 -11.12 -24.14
N SER A 23 10.90 -12.29 -23.52
CA SER A 23 9.71 -13.14 -23.44
C SER A 23 8.75 -12.67 -22.34
N PRO A 24 7.52 -12.22 -22.63
CA PRO A 24 6.55 -11.84 -21.62
C PRO A 24 6.22 -12.99 -20.66
N VAL A 25 6.24 -14.21 -21.16
CA VAL A 25 5.97 -15.43 -20.38
C VAL A 25 7.04 -15.64 -19.30
N TRP A 26 8.30 -15.53 -19.68
CA TRP A 26 9.41 -15.63 -18.71
C TRP A 26 9.40 -14.46 -17.71
N GLN A 27 9.11 -13.24 -18.21
CA GLN A 27 9.03 -12.06 -17.36
C GLN A 27 7.92 -12.17 -16.30
N ALA A 28 6.80 -12.81 -16.60
CA ALA A 28 5.73 -13.01 -15.63
C ALA A 28 6.22 -13.78 -14.40
N GLY A 29 6.95 -14.87 -14.58
CA GLY A 29 7.55 -15.63 -13.48
C GLY A 29 8.60 -14.82 -12.71
N ARG A 30 9.48 -14.13 -13.43
CA ARG A 30 10.48 -13.26 -12.81
C ARG A 30 9.82 -12.16 -11.96
N ASN A 31 8.81 -11.49 -12.49
CA ASN A 31 8.15 -10.38 -11.80
C ASN A 31 7.42 -10.86 -10.55
N TYR A 32 6.83 -12.06 -10.57
CA TYR A 32 6.26 -12.67 -9.38
C TYR A 32 7.31 -12.85 -8.27
N GLN A 33 8.48 -13.36 -8.60
CA GLN A 33 9.55 -13.56 -7.63
C GLN A 33 10.13 -12.23 -7.12
N LEU A 34 10.36 -11.26 -8.01
CA LEU A 34 10.82 -9.92 -7.62
C LEU A 34 9.81 -9.23 -6.68
N PHE A 35 8.54 -9.36 -6.99
CA PHE A 35 7.48 -8.82 -6.14
C PHE A 35 7.50 -9.47 -4.74
N ARG A 36 7.55 -10.81 -4.66
CA ARG A 36 7.67 -11.51 -3.38
C ARG A 36 8.94 -11.12 -2.62
N TYR A 37 10.06 -11.01 -3.31
CA TYR A 37 11.32 -10.58 -2.71
C TYR A 37 11.20 -9.21 -2.03
N GLN A 38 10.62 -8.24 -2.71
CA GLN A 38 10.43 -6.90 -2.15
C GLN A 38 9.52 -6.89 -0.94
N LEU A 39 8.47 -7.69 -0.95
CA LEU A 39 7.59 -7.86 0.21
C LEU A 39 8.34 -8.55 1.35
N GLY A 40 9.13 -9.57 1.05
CA GLY A 40 9.97 -10.26 2.03
C GLY A 40 10.98 -9.32 2.71
N CYS A 41 11.54 -8.37 1.97
CA CYS A 41 12.43 -7.36 2.53
C CYS A 41 11.76 -6.46 3.59
N ASN A 42 10.43 -6.37 3.58
CA ASN A 42 9.66 -5.59 4.55
C ASN A 42 8.84 -6.45 5.53
N ALA A 43 9.11 -7.75 5.64
CA ALA A 43 8.33 -8.68 6.46
C ALA A 43 8.17 -8.23 7.92
N TYR A 44 9.18 -7.57 8.47
CA TYR A 44 9.23 -7.09 9.84
C TYR A 44 9.31 -5.56 9.93
N GLY A 45 8.91 -4.88 8.85
CA GLY A 45 8.91 -3.42 8.79
C GLY A 45 7.90 -2.81 9.76
N VAL A 46 8.18 -1.57 10.19
CA VAL A 46 7.27 -0.80 11.05
C VAL A 46 6.08 -0.25 10.25
N HIS A 47 6.31 0.01 8.96
CA HIS A 47 5.30 0.52 8.04
C HIS A 47 5.01 -0.50 6.94
N PRO A 48 3.78 -0.52 6.40
CA PRO A 48 3.44 -1.42 5.31
C PRO A 48 4.18 -1.03 4.02
N THR A 49 4.42 -2.02 3.17
CA THR A 49 4.86 -1.77 1.82
C THR A 49 3.78 -1.03 1.05
N LYS A 50 4.11 0.15 0.56
CA LYS A 50 3.17 1.02 -0.13
C LYS A 50 2.92 0.56 -1.57
N PHE A 51 1.66 0.51 -1.97
CA PHE A 51 1.31 0.42 -3.39
C PHE A 51 1.79 1.68 -4.14
N ASN A 52 2.44 1.49 -5.28
CA ASN A 52 2.99 2.58 -6.09
C ASN A 52 2.55 2.54 -7.57
N GLY A 53 1.46 1.84 -7.85
CA GLY A 53 0.93 1.70 -9.21
C GLY A 53 1.54 0.54 -10.01
N GLY A 54 2.78 0.15 -9.75
CA GLY A 54 3.49 -0.93 -10.46
C GLY A 54 4.14 -1.94 -9.53
N ASN A 55 3.98 -1.79 -8.23
CA ASN A 55 4.57 -2.67 -7.23
C ASN A 55 6.07 -2.91 -7.46
N PHE A 56 6.79 -1.86 -7.86
CA PHE A 56 8.25 -1.87 -8.03
C PHE A 56 8.79 -2.73 -9.18
N THR A 57 7.95 -3.30 -10.00
CA THR A 57 8.38 -4.29 -10.99
C THR A 57 8.72 -3.70 -12.36
N TYR A 58 8.63 -2.39 -12.52
CA TYR A 58 8.96 -1.72 -13.77
C TYR A 58 9.78 -0.45 -13.54
N ASP A 59 10.54 -0.09 -14.56
CA ASP A 59 11.20 1.21 -14.63
C ASP A 59 10.20 2.24 -15.19
N PRO A 60 9.92 3.34 -14.47
CA PRO A 60 8.99 4.36 -14.94
C PRO A 60 9.34 4.95 -16.30
N SER A 61 10.60 5.02 -16.67
CA SER A 61 11.05 5.52 -17.97
C SER A 61 10.55 4.68 -19.14
N LEU A 62 10.22 3.41 -18.90
CA LEU A 62 9.63 2.53 -19.91
C LEU A 62 8.15 2.83 -20.17
N VAL A 63 7.51 3.60 -19.30
CA VAL A 63 6.09 3.96 -19.42
C VAL A 63 5.90 5.28 -20.14
N ASP A 64 6.78 6.25 -19.91
CA ASP A 64 6.72 7.56 -20.54
C ASP A 64 8.13 8.15 -20.68
N GLU A 65 8.70 7.99 -21.84
CA GLU A 65 10.05 8.47 -22.18
C GLU A 65 10.18 10.01 -22.11
N LYS A 66 9.05 10.73 -22.16
CA LYS A 66 9.04 12.20 -22.11
C LYS A 66 9.12 12.74 -20.69
N ARG A 67 8.92 11.91 -19.69
CA ARG A 67 9.00 12.30 -18.28
C ARG A 67 10.33 11.90 -17.68
N THR A 68 10.94 12.83 -16.98
CA THR A 68 12.09 12.53 -16.14
C THR A 68 11.56 11.97 -14.81
N PHE A 69 11.75 10.67 -14.61
CA PHE A 69 11.46 10.02 -13.34
C PHE A 69 12.74 9.89 -12.51
N THR A 70 12.62 10.11 -11.21
CA THR A 70 13.67 9.74 -10.27
C THR A 70 13.52 8.27 -9.86
N PRO A 71 14.58 7.59 -9.40
CA PRO A 71 14.48 6.23 -8.87
C PRO A 71 13.46 6.10 -7.73
N ASP A 72 13.23 7.20 -7.01
CA ASP A 72 12.28 7.25 -5.89
C ASP A 72 10.86 7.65 -6.30
N TRP A 73 10.63 7.86 -7.59
CA TRP A 73 9.31 8.23 -8.07
C TRP A 73 8.26 7.17 -7.69
N ARG A 74 7.13 7.65 -7.19
CA ARG A 74 6.02 6.78 -6.80
C ARG A 74 4.72 7.41 -7.29
N SER A 75 3.93 6.60 -7.98
CA SER A 75 2.58 6.98 -8.38
C SER A 75 1.64 7.01 -7.17
N TRP A 76 0.51 7.64 -7.32
CA TRP A 76 -0.51 7.78 -6.28
C TRP A 76 0.00 8.40 -4.98
N GLY A 77 0.57 9.58 -5.09
CA GLY A 77 0.95 10.43 -3.96
C GLY A 77 1.95 9.79 -3.00
N GLY A 78 3.23 9.97 -3.24
CA GLY A 78 4.36 9.33 -2.57
C GLY A 78 4.24 9.08 -1.06
N GLY A 79 3.54 9.92 -0.32
CA GLY A 79 3.44 9.83 1.15
C GLY A 79 2.23 9.08 1.70
N SER A 80 1.23 8.74 0.89
CA SER A 80 -0.02 8.17 1.41
C SER A 80 -0.13 6.66 1.25
N ILE A 81 -0.80 6.04 2.20
CA ILE A 81 -1.28 4.65 2.14
C ILE A 81 -2.71 4.69 1.63
N THR A 82 -2.97 4.10 0.48
CA THR A 82 -4.28 4.08 -0.18
C THR A 82 -4.92 2.71 0.02
N ALA A 83 -5.95 2.62 0.85
CA ALA A 83 -6.49 1.36 1.35
C ALA A 83 -6.91 0.39 0.25
N MET A 84 -7.64 0.86 -0.76
CA MET A 84 -8.09 0.03 -1.87
C MET A 84 -6.91 -0.54 -2.67
N ASN A 85 -5.92 0.28 -2.95
CA ASN A 85 -4.75 -0.12 -3.73
C ASN A 85 -3.81 -1.03 -2.93
N GLN A 86 -3.71 -0.85 -1.61
CA GLN A 86 -2.93 -1.70 -0.73
C GLN A 86 -3.37 -3.18 -0.78
N ARG A 87 -4.64 -3.45 -1.06
CA ARG A 87 -5.12 -4.83 -1.23
C ARG A 87 -4.38 -5.57 -2.34
N LEU A 88 -4.05 -4.87 -3.42
CA LEU A 88 -3.32 -5.45 -4.55
C LEU A 88 -1.90 -5.92 -4.16
N VAL A 89 -1.30 -5.26 -3.17
CA VAL A 89 -0.01 -5.68 -2.60
C VAL A 89 -0.15 -6.97 -1.80
N HIS A 90 -1.27 -7.16 -1.08
CA HIS A 90 -1.42 -8.21 -0.10
C HIS A 90 -2.13 -9.48 -0.63
N TRP A 91 -2.98 -9.36 -1.65
CA TRP A 91 -3.67 -10.53 -2.21
C TRP A 91 -2.76 -11.66 -2.70
N PRO A 92 -1.64 -11.38 -3.40
CA PRO A 92 -0.71 -12.45 -3.77
C PRO A 92 -0.10 -13.17 -2.57
N MET A 93 0.09 -12.48 -1.44
CA MET A 93 0.62 -13.08 -0.21
C MET A 93 -0.33 -14.15 0.35
N LEU A 94 -1.64 -13.92 0.29
CA LEU A 94 -2.64 -14.91 0.72
C LEU A 94 -2.51 -16.19 -0.10
N LYS A 95 -2.31 -16.08 -1.41
CA LYS A 95 -2.13 -17.23 -2.29
C LYS A 95 -0.80 -17.94 -2.11
N ALA A 96 0.24 -17.20 -1.74
CA ALA A 96 1.58 -17.73 -1.52
C ALA A 96 1.77 -18.35 -0.12
N GLY A 97 0.85 -18.13 0.82
CA GLY A 97 1.02 -18.51 2.21
C GLY A 97 1.98 -17.61 2.98
N ASP A 98 2.25 -16.42 2.49
CA ASP A 98 3.19 -15.44 3.06
C ASP A 98 2.48 -14.54 4.09
N PHE A 99 1.78 -15.12 5.06
CA PHE A 99 0.95 -14.37 6.01
C PHE A 99 1.78 -13.46 6.94
N ASP A 100 3.00 -13.84 7.24
CA ASP A 100 3.93 -13.05 8.04
C ASP A 100 4.28 -11.70 7.37
N LEU A 101 4.25 -11.64 6.03
CA LEU A 101 4.49 -10.40 5.29
C LEU A 101 3.35 -9.39 5.42
N MET A 102 2.17 -9.82 5.88
CA MET A 102 1.01 -8.97 6.07
C MET A 102 1.01 -8.24 7.42
N ILE A 103 1.84 -8.68 8.35
CA ILE A 103 1.91 -8.12 9.72
C ILE A 103 2.10 -6.60 9.72
N PRO A 104 3.03 -6.01 8.95
CA PRO A 104 3.20 -4.56 8.92
C PRO A 104 1.94 -3.79 8.54
N GLN A 105 1.11 -4.33 7.65
CA GLN A 105 -0.16 -3.74 7.26
C GLN A 105 -1.18 -3.76 8.40
N PHE A 106 -1.36 -4.89 9.06
CA PHE A 106 -2.29 -5.02 10.18
C PHE A 106 -1.87 -4.17 11.37
N GLU A 107 -0.57 -4.19 11.70
CA GLU A 107 -0.02 -3.37 12.78
C GLU A 107 -0.14 -1.87 12.50
N PHE A 108 -0.04 -1.44 11.25
CA PHE A 108 -0.28 -0.06 10.87
C PHE A 108 -1.70 0.39 11.24
N TYR A 109 -2.72 -0.36 10.84
CA TYR A 109 -4.11 -0.04 11.18
C TYR A 109 -4.38 -0.15 12.69
N ARG A 110 -3.82 -1.17 13.34
CA ARG A 110 -3.94 -1.33 14.79
C ARG A 110 -3.37 -0.14 15.55
N LYS A 111 -2.21 0.35 15.14
CA LYS A 111 -1.58 1.54 15.75
C LYS A 111 -2.33 2.83 15.43
N ALA A 112 -2.96 2.92 14.27
CA ALA A 112 -3.76 4.08 13.87
C ALA A 112 -5.18 4.10 14.48
N LEU A 113 -5.62 3.01 15.12
CA LEU A 113 -6.96 2.88 15.68
C LEU A 113 -7.34 3.99 16.66
N PRO A 114 -6.49 4.44 17.60
CA PRO A 114 -6.83 5.54 18.48
C PRO A 114 -7.20 6.83 17.74
N ASN A 115 -6.46 7.17 16.69
CA ASN A 115 -6.75 8.34 15.86
C ASN A 115 -8.05 8.18 15.07
N ALA A 116 -8.31 6.98 14.53
CA ALA A 116 -9.54 6.67 13.81
C ALA A 116 -10.78 6.76 14.74
N THR A 117 -10.64 6.29 15.98
CA THR A 117 -11.70 6.39 17.01
C THR A 117 -11.93 7.84 17.44
N ALA A 118 -10.87 8.58 17.74
CA ALA A 118 -10.96 9.99 18.12
C ALA A 118 -11.66 10.81 17.02
N ARG A 119 -11.37 10.49 15.74
CA ARG A 119 -12.03 11.15 14.61
C ARG A 119 -13.54 10.92 14.59
N VAL A 120 -14.00 9.69 14.77
CA VAL A 120 -15.43 9.39 14.80
C VAL A 120 -16.10 10.15 15.95
N LYS A 121 -15.50 10.12 17.13
CA LYS A 121 -16.01 10.85 18.28
C LYS A 121 -16.11 12.36 18.03
N MET A 122 -15.08 12.94 17.39
CA MET A 122 -15.03 14.37 17.13
C MET A 122 -16.03 14.83 16.06
N TYR A 123 -16.14 14.09 14.96
CA TYR A 123 -16.93 14.53 13.81
C TYR A 123 -18.37 14.06 13.81
N TRP A 124 -18.65 12.88 14.39
CA TRP A 124 -19.98 12.27 14.40
C TRP A 124 -20.58 12.04 15.78
N GLU A 125 -19.80 12.26 16.85
CA GLU A 125 -20.27 12.22 18.25
C GLU A 125 -20.78 10.85 18.73
N HIS A 126 -20.35 9.77 18.08
CA HIS A 126 -20.66 8.40 18.49
C HIS A 126 -19.41 7.54 18.65
N ASP A 127 -19.58 6.34 19.13
CA ASP A 127 -18.49 5.36 19.22
C ASP A 127 -18.28 4.66 17.88
N GLY A 128 -17.05 4.20 17.66
CA GLY A 128 -16.63 3.55 16.44
C GLY A 128 -15.27 4.05 15.95
N CYS A 129 -14.83 3.58 14.81
CA CYS A 129 -13.61 4.04 14.18
C CYS A 129 -13.81 4.22 12.68
N LEU A 130 -13.09 5.18 12.10
CA LEU A 130 -13.10 5.44 10.67
C LEU A 130 -11.68 5.68 10.18
N PHE A 131 -11.27 4.87 9.23
CA PHE A 131 -10.05 5.08 8.47
C PHE A 131 -10.40 5.73 7.14
N THR A 132 -9.65 6.77 6.77
CA THR A 132 -9.82 7.37 5.44
C THR A 132 -9.21 6.47 4.38
N GLU A 133 -9.73 6.54 3.18
CA GLU A 133 -9.21 5.76 2.05
C GLU A 133 -7.73 6.04 1.80
N GLN A 134 -7.31 7.29 1.95
CA GLN A 134 -5.89 7.68 1.88
C GLN A 134 -5.43 8.19 3.25
N MET A 135 -4.38 7.58 3.76
CA MET A 135 -3.80 7.91 5.06
C MET A 135 -2.30 8.14 4.96
N GLU A 136 -1.81 9.06 5.75
CA GLU A 136 -0.39 9.21 6.04
C GLU A 136 0.08 8.21 7.11
N ASN A 137 1.39 8.15 7.32
CA ASN A 137 2.01 7.18 8.23
C ASN A 137 1.47 7.19 9.67
N PHE A 138 0.88 8.28 10.10
CA PHE A 138 0.29 8.44 11.44
C PHE A 138 -1.21 8.12 11.50
N GLY A 139 -1.78 7.60 10.41
CA GLY A 139 -3.22 7.34 10.34
C GLY A 139 -4.06 8.60 10.15
N LEU A 140 -3.44 9.72 9.80
CA LEU A 140 -4.12 10.97 9.48
C LEU A 140 -4.51 10.98 8.00
N PRO A 141 -5.60 11.68 7.63
CA PRO A 141 -5.95 11.89 6.24
C PRO A 141 -4.81 12.56 5.48
N LEU A 142 -4.71 12.28 4.19
CA LEU A 142 -3.81 13.03 3.32
C LEU A 142 -4.16 14.53 3.39
N ALA A 143 -3.14 15.39 3.34
CA ALA A 143 -3.31 16.86 3.45
C ALA A 143 -4.33 17.43 2.45
N SER A 144 -4.44 16.87 1.25
CA SER A 144 -5.46 17.24 0.26
C SER A 144 -6.90 16.92 0.69
N HIS A 145 -7.07 16.05 1.68
CA HIS A 145 -8.37 15.69 2.24
C HIS A 145 -8.72 16.48 3.50
N TRP A 146 -7.78 17.24 4.02
CA TRP A 146 -8.07 18.27 5.01
C TRP A 146 -8.68 19.46 4.28
N GLY A 147 -9.99 19.58 4.28
CA GLY A 147 -10.61 20.78 3.75
C GLY A 147 -10.16 21.99 4.58
N TRP A 148 -9.41 22.87 3.97
CA TRP A 148 -9.14 24.21 4.49
C TRP A 148 -10.36 25.11 4.26
N THR A 149 -11.54 24.57 4.58
CA THR A 149 -12.80 25.26 4.52
C THR A 149 -13.10 25.86 5.89
N GLU A 150 -13.98 26.84 5.92
CA GLU A 150 -14.48 27.39 7.18
C GLU A 150 -14.90 26.27 8.13
N PRO A 151 -14.49 26.33 9.39
CA PRO A 151 -14.89 25.38 10.39
C PRO A 151 -16.43 25.28 10.48
N ASP A 152 -16.96 24.09 10.82
CA ASP A 152 -18.35 23.95 11.13
C ASP A 152 -18.76 24.74 12.40
N ALA A 153 -20.04 24.76 12.73
CA ALA A 153 -20.56 25.48 13.89
C ALA A 153 -19.91 25.07 15.24
N LYS A 154 -19.19 23.95 15.27
CA LYS A 154 -18.43 23.47 16.45
C LYS A 154 -16.92 23.76 16.33
N GLY A 155 -16.51 24.55 15.37
CA GLY A 155 -15.11 24.90 15.14
C GLY A 155 -14.26 23.75 14.55
N ARG A 156 -14.86 22.77 13.92
CA ARG A 156 -14.18 21.61 13.35
C ARG A 156 -14.03 21.78 11.85
N ASN A 157 -12.81 21.60 11.37
CA ASN A 157 -12.55 21.52 9.93
C ASN A 157 -12.99 20.17 9.39
N ARG A 158 -14.00 20.14 8.55
CA ARG A 158 -14.40 18.96 7.80
C ARG A 158 -13.64 18.91 6.49
N SER A 159 -12.94 17.80 6.27
CA SER A 159 -12.45 17.51 4.94
C SER A 159 -13.60 17.05 4.03
N PRO A 160 -13.78 17.67 2.85
CA PRO A 160 -14.74 17.18 1.87
C PRO A 160 -14.53 15.71 1.52
N GLY A 161 -13.28 15.26 1.46
CA GLY A 161 -12.93 13.88 1.18
C GLY A 161 -13.30 12.88 2.26
N LEU A 162 -13.68 13.31 3.47
CA LEU A 162 -14.20 12.41 4.50
C LEU A 162 -15.63 11.92 4.22
N VAL A 163 -16.34 12.60 3.33
CA VAL A 163 -17.73 12.26 2.98
C VAL A 163 -17.79 11.32 1.78
N ASP A 164 -16.83 11.45 0.86
CA ASP A 164 -16.89 10.78 -0.45
C ASP A 164 -16.12 9.46 -0.49
N TYR A 165 -15.11 9.31 0.35
CA TYR A 165 -14.30 8.08 0.40
C TYR A 165 -14.72 7.24 1.60
N GLY A 166 -15.54 6.28 1.28
CA GLY A 166 -16.23 5.43 2.24
C GLY A 166 -15.34 4.81 3.31
N ILE A 167 -15.98 4.46 4.35
CA ILE A 167 -15.53 3.62 5.45
C ILE A 167 -15.00 2.31 4.87
N GLN A 168 -13.78 1.97 5.19
CA GLN A 168 -13.21 0.67 4.86
C GLN A 168 -12.88 -0.14 6.10
#